data_6c105f54f946bc1a7db288d5cef7f555
#
_entry.id   6c105f54f946bc1a7db288d5cef7f555
#
_cell.length_a   1.000
_cell.length_b   1.000
_cell.length_c   1.000
_cell.angle_alpha   90.00
_cell.angle_beta   90.00
_cell.angle_gamma   90.00
#
_symmetry.space_group_name_H-M   'P 1'
#
loop_
_entity.id
_entity.type
_entity.pdbx_description
1 polymer ?
#
loop_
_entity_poly.entity_id
_entity_poly.type
_entity_poly.pdbx_seq_one_letter_code
_entity_poly.pdbx_strand_id
1 'polypeptide(L)'
;MSGSAFTAPRARVLLADDNEMNLKVAVGLLEPLHMHIDVAVNGQEAYDLARKNHYDLIYMDQMMPVMDGPTSVKLIRGEDDQHLKEVPIVALTANTIPHAKDKCSDCGMTDFLEKPVKPDEIRDMTKKWLPAELIEDGGEAEEVQEAPVDDAPQVPGLSTEDGLKYSGSRDMWVSLLGDYYNMMDVKSQLIRDSITSGDIQRYTVEVHALKNTSRMIGAGELSQEFYELEQLGNARDMDGINAKTEGVLSHMASYKEALAPFAVTTTDKQAADPEEIRARLQELYDAMDTFDLDGADVAMKELDSYEVPDGIKGKIDRLRAYVADVAMEDVMSLAQEIIKEL
;
A
#
# COMPACT_ATOMS: atom_id res chain seq x y z
N MET A 1 18.32 9.95 21.20
CA MET A 1 17.90 9.50 22.55
C MET A 1 17.14 8.21 22.30
N SER A 2 17.69 7.06 22.70
CA SER A 2 17.06 5.74 22.58
C SER A 2 15.72 5.78 23.30
N GLY A 3 14.62 5.71 22.55
CA GLY A 3 13.28 5.62 23.13
C GLY A 3 13.19 4.35 23.96
N SER A 4 12.69 4.45 25.19
CA SER A 4 12.46 3.31 26.09
C SER A 4 11.59 2.29 25.37
N ALA A 5 12.05 1.04 25.29
CA ALA A 5 11.30 -0.07 24.74
C ALA A 5 9.97 -0.23 25.50
N PHE A 6 8.87 -0.37 24.76
CA PHE A 6 7.54 -0.62 25.32
C PHE A 6 6.81 -1.65 24.45
N THR A 7 5.83 -2.31 25.03
CA THR A 7 4.88 -3.17 24.30
C THR A 7 3.45 -2.75 24.64
N ALA A 8 2.48 -3.15 23.82
CA ALA A 8 1.08 -2.81 24.05
C ALA A 8 0.14 -3.95 23.59
N PRO A 9 0.27 -5.18 24.18
CA PRO A 9 -0.38 -6.40 23.65
C PRO A 9 -1.91 -6.36 23.70
N ARG A 10 -2.50 -5.43 24.43
CA ARG A 10 -3.95 -5.25 24.53
C ARG A 10 -4.49 -4.16 23.60
N ALA A 11 -3.60 -3.38 22.97
CA ALA A 11 -4.00 -2.32 22.07
C ALA A 11 -4.46 -2.88 20.71
N ARG A 12 -5.49 -2.25 20.14
CA ARG A 12 -5.95 -2.52 18.77
C ARG A 12 -5.72 -1.31 17.89
N VAL A 13 -5.05 -1.52 16.78
CA VAL A 13 -4.68 -0.47 15.83
C VAL A 13 -5.23 -0.82 14.44
N LEU A 14 -5.79 0.16 13.75
CA LEU A 14 -6.18 0.06 12.35
C LEU A 14 -5.15 0.80 11.49
N LEU A 15 -4.65 0.13 10.45
CA LEU A 15 -3.79 0.72 9.42
C LEU A 15 -4.55 0.77 8.10
N ALA A 16 -4.78 1.95 7.55
CA ALA A 16 -5.45 2.13 6.27
C ALA A 16 -4.48 2.75 5.25
N ASP A 17 -4.16 2.02 4.20
CA ASP A 17 -3.29 2.43 3.09
C ASP A 17 -3.62 1.54 1.88
N ASP A 18 -3.73 2.09 0.68
CA ASP A 18 -4.04 1.33 -0.55
C ASP A 18 -2.83 0.57 -1.10
N ASN A 19 -1.66 0.82 -0.57
CA ASN A 19 -0.42 0.22 -1.02
C ASN A 19 0.06 -0.88 -0.08
N GLU A 20 0.02 -2.14 -0.55
CA GLU A 20 0.44 -3.33 0.20
C GLU A 20 1.87 -3.23 0.76
N MET A 21 2.81 -2.59 0.03
CA MET A 21 4.17 -2.39 0.53
C MET A 21 4.20 -1.45 1.74
N ASN A 22 3.38 -0.38 1.72
CA ASN A 22 3.25 0.53 2.85
C ASN A 22 2.66 -0.18 4.07
N LEU A 23 1.58 -0.95 3.88
CA LEU A 23 0.97 -1.77 4.93
C LEU A 23 1.97 -2.76 5.50
N LYS A 24 2.67 -3.51 4.64
CA LYS A 24 3.68 -4.50 5.04
C LYS A 24 4.77 -3.88 5.92
N VAL A 25 5.30 -2.72 5.52
CA VAL A 25 6.30 -1.99 6.31
C VAL A 25 5.70 -1.52 7.63
N ALA A 26 4.56 -0.84 7.62
CA ALA A 26 3.94 -0.31 8.84
C ALA A 26 3.62 -1.43 9.84
N VAL A 27 3.07 -2.56 9.39
CA VAL A 27 2.83 -3.76 10.21
C VAL A 27 4.13 -4.27 10.79
N GLY A 28 5.19 -4.49 9.98
CA GLY A 28 6.48 -4.97 10.44
C GLY A 28 7.17 -4.04 11.45
N LEU A 29 7.01 -2.72 11.30
CA LEU A 29 7.53 -1.73 12.26
C LEU A 29 6.78 -1.73 13.61
N LEU A 30 5.51 -2.12 13.60
CA LEU A 30 4.66 -2.19 14.80
C LEU A 30 4.61 -3.58 15.44
N GLU A 31 4.99 -4.64 14.72
CA GLU A 31 5.02 -6.03 15.22
C GLU A 31 5.74 -6.19 16.56
N PRO A 32 6.94 -5.56 16.77
CA PRO A 32 7.64 -5.65 18.07
C PRO A 32 6.87 -5.08 19.25
N LEU A 33 5.80 -4.31 19.01
CA LEU A 33 4.93 -3.79 20.06
C LEU A 33 3.84 -4.76 20.49
N HIS A 34 3.72 -5.92 19.81
CA HIS A 34 2.79 -7.01 20.08
C HIS A 34 1.29 -6.61 20.08
N MET A 35 0.93 -5.54 19.38
CA MET A 35 -0.45 -5.04 19.26
C MET A 35 -1.29 -5.91 18.32
N HIS A 36 -2.61 -5.82 18.45
CA HIS A 36 -3.53 -6.31 17.43
C HIS A 36 -3.65 -5.28 16.32
N ILE A 37 -3.26 -5.66 15.10
CA ILE A 37 -3.26 -4.79 13.94
C ILE A 37 -4.23 -5.33 12.91
N ASP A 38 -5.25 -4.53 12.58
CA ASP A 38 -6.13 -4.77 11.45
C ASP A 38 -5.71 -3.83 10.31
N VAL A 39 -5.88 -4.26 9.05
CA VAL A 39 -5.52 -3.47 7.88
C VAL A 39 -6.76 -3.18 7.02
N ALA A 40 -6.75 -2.05 6.32
CA ALA A 40 -7.74 -1.65 5.32
C ALA A 40 -7.03 -1.13 4.09
N VAL A 41 -7.51 -1.49 2.90
CA VAL A 41 -6.89 -1.09 1.62
C VAL A 41 -7.57 0.13 0.96
N ASN A 42 -8.60 0.68 1.59
CA ASN A 42 -9.28 1.91 1.18
C ASN A 42 -10.06 2.54 2.34
N GLY A 43 -10.51 3.78 2.14
CA GLY A 43 -11.24 4.52 3.18
C GLY A 43 -12.61 3.95 3.53
N GLN A 44 -13.27 3.24 2.60
CA GLN A 44 -14.55 2.59 2.86
C GLN A 44 -14.38 1.42 3.82
N GLU A 45 -13.40 0.55 3.56
CA GLU A 45 -13.06 -0.58 4.43
C GLU A 45 -12.62 -0.09 5.81
N ALA A 46 -11.79 0.96 5.87
CA ALA A 46 -11.38 1.57 7.13
C ALA A 46 -12.57 2.08 7.95
N TYR A 47 -13.55 2.73 7.31
CA TYR A 47 -14.78 3.17 7.95
C TYR A 47 -15.62 2.01 8.47
N ASP A 48 -15.80 0.95 7.66
CA ASP A 48 -16.60 -0.22 8.03
C ASP A 48 -15.96 -1.01 9.18
N LEU A 49 -14.63 -1.15 9.18
CA LEU A 49 -13.87 -1.75 10.29
C LEU A 49 -13.97 -0.92 11.55
N ALA A 50 -13.84 0.41 11.47
CA ALA A 50 -13.95 1.31 12.63
C ALA A 50 -15.34 1.23 13.29
N ARG A 51 -16.41 1.03 12.51
CA ARG A 51 -17.76 0.85 13.05
C ARG A 51 -18.01 -0.51 13.70
N LYS A 52 -17.33 -1.55 13.22
CA LYS A 52 -17.52 -2.93 13.70
C LYS A 52 -16.66 -3.24 14.94
N ASN A 53 -15.50 -2.58 15.06
CA ASN A 53 -14.50 -2.88 16.07
C ASN A 53 -14.12 -1.63 16.86
N HIS A 54 -13.59 -1.85 18.06
CA HIS A 54 -13.04 -0.80 18.90
C HIS A 54 -11.53 -0.71 18.65
N TYR A 55 -11.03 0.44 18.17
CA TYR A 55 -9.62 0.71 17.97
C TYR A 55 -9.11 1.78 18.91
N ASP A 56 -7.91 1.61 19.42
CA ASP A 56 -7.26 2.58 20.31
C ASP A 56 -6.48 3.65 19.51
N LEU A 57 -6.16 3.35 18.26
CA LEU A 57 -5.44 4.24 17.33
C LEU A 57 -5.74 3.82 15.88
N ILE A 58 -5.90 4.80 15.01
CA ILE A 58 -6.09 4.59 13.56
C ILE A 58 -5.00 5.36 12.82
N TYR A 59 -4.25 4.69 11.95
CA TYR A 59 -3.40 5.30 10.93
C TYR A 59 -4.16 5.31 9.61
N MET A 60 -4.26 6.48 8.96
CA MET A 60 -5.09 6.69 7.78
C MET A 60 -4.30 7.37 6.68
N ASP A 61 -4.11 6.70 5.55
CA ASP A 61 -3.60 7.37 4.36
C ASP A 61 -4.58 8.42 3.84
N GLN A 62 -4.05 9.48 3.27
CA GLN A 62 -4.86 10.56 2.71
C GLN A 62 -5.40 10.23 1.33
N MET A 63 -4.61 9.54 0.51
CA MET A 63 -4.95 9.25 -0.89
C MET A 63 -5.14 7.75 -1.08
N MET A 64 -6.41 7.35 -1.19
CA MET A 64 -6.80 5.96 -1.45
C MET A 64 -7.90 5.92 -2.50
N PRO A 65 -8.00 4.83 -3.28
CA PRO A 65 -9.12 4.60 -4.20
C PRO A 65 -10.43 4.39 -3.43
N VAL A 66 -11.55 4.34 -4.14
CA VAL A 66 -12.91 4.13 -3.61
C VAL A 66 -13.36 5.26 -2.67
N MET A 67 -12.63 5.48 -1.57
CA MET A 67 -12.86 6.56 -0.60
C MET A 67 -11.53 7.05 -0.07
N ASP A 68 -11.28 8.35 -0.14
CA ASP A 68 -10.07 8.97 0.42
C ASP A 68 -10.13 9.04 1.97
N GLY A 69 -8.95 9.15 2.59
CA GLY A 69 -8.84 9.22 4.04
C GLY A 69 -9.63 10.37 4.68
N PRO A 70 -9.55 11.60 4.18
CA PRO A 70 -10.34 12.72 4.69
C PRO A 70 -11.85 12.47 4.68
N THR A 71 -12.38 11.83 3.65
CA THR A 71 -13.79 11.45 3.56
C THR A 71 -14.14 10.37 4.57
N SER A 72 -13.31 9.31 4.68
CA SER A 72 -13.47 8.24 5.67
C SER A 72 -13.50 8.80 7.10
N VAL A 73 -12.53 9.67 7.45
CA VAL A 73 -12.47 10.30 8.78
C VAL A 73 -13.70 11.13 9.08
N LYS A 74 -14.23 11.90 8.11
CA LYS A 74 -15.48 12.66 8.32
C LYS A 74 -16.66 11.74 8.61
N LEU A 75 -16.75 10.60 7.94
CA LEU A 75 -17.80 9.60 8.21
C LEU A 75 -17.62 8.99 9.60
N ILE A 76 -16.41 8.57 9.97
CA ILE A 76 -16.09 8.04 11.31
C ILE A 76 -16.49 9.05 12.40
N ARG A 77 -16.10 10.33 12.25
CA ARG A 77 -16.43 11.40 13.22
C ARG A 77 -17.92 11.77 13.23
N GLY A 78 -18.64 11.49 12.15
CA GLY A 78 -20.07 11.73 12.00
C GLY A 78 -20.97 10.71 12.67
N GLU A 79 -20.43 9.55 13.09
CA GLU A 79 -21.18 8.50 13.78
C GLU A 79 -21.66 8.95 15.15
N ASP A 80 -22.77 8.36 15.62
CA ASP A 80 -23.35 8.71 16.94
C ASP A 80 -22.72 7.87 18.08
N ASP A 81 -21.43 7.58 17.95
CA ASP A 81 -20.61 6.85 18.91
C ASP A 81 -19.52 7.77 19.47
N GLN A 82 -19.45 7.90 20.81
CA GLN A 82 -18.48 8.77 21.46
C GLN A 82 -17.03 8.31 21.23
N HIS A 83 -16.79 7.00 21.17
CA HIS A 83 -15.47 6.46 20.90
C HIS A 83 -14.97 6.86 19.49
N LEU A 84 -15.83 6.73 18.47
CA LEU A 84 -15.49 7.11 17.09
C LEU A 84 -15.28 8.62 16.93
N LYS A 85 -15.88 9.44 17.78
CA LYS A 85 -15.64 10.89 17.83
C LYS A 85 -14.28 11.23 18.44
N GLU A 86 -13.73 10.39 19.32
CA GLU A 86 -12.54 10.69 20.14
C GLU A 86 -11.30 9.85 19.78
N VAL A 87 -11.47 8.66 19.17
CA VAL A 87 -10.33 7.79 18.80
C VAL A 87 -9.25 8.58 18.05
N PRO A 88 -7.97 8.49 18.45
CA PRO A 88 -6.91 9.15 17.73
C PRO A 88 -6.80 8.63 16.27
N ILE A 89 -6.80 9.55 15.30
CA ILE A 89 -6.60 9.23 13.88
C ILE A 89 -5.38 10.01 13.40
N VAL A 90 -4.32 9.29 13.06
CA VAL A 90 -3.06 9.85 12.57
C VAL A 90 -3.02 9.75 11.05
N ALA A 91 -2.93 10.90 10.37
CA ALA A 91 -2.79 10.94 8.92
C ALA A 91 -1.40 10.41 8.49
N LEU A 92 -1.39 9.53 7.49
CA LEU A 92 -0.17 9.20 6.74
C LEU A 92 -0.12 10.12 5.52
N THR A 93 0.91 10.96 5.39
CA THR A 93 0.95 11.99 4.35
C THR A 93 2.29 11.99 3.61
N ALA A 94 2.24 12.18 2.28
CA ALA A 94 3.44 12.34 1.47
C ALA A 94 4.01 13.79 1.50
N ASN A 95 3.37 14.73 2.20
CA ASN A 95 3.69 16.15 2.08
C ASN A 95 3.74 16.85 3.45
N THR A 96 4.91 17.38 3.81
CA THR A 96 5.19 18.12 5.05
C THR A 96 4.91 19.62 5.00
N ILE A 97 4.13 20.10 4.02
CA ILE A 97 3.85 21.53 3.90
C ILE A 97 3.09 22.02 5.14
N PRO A 98 3.40 23.22 5.70
CA PRO A 98 2.73 23.79 6.88
C PRO A 98 1.19 23.82 6.79
N HIS A 99 0.64 23.85 5.57
CA HIS A 99 -0.80 23.77 5.31
C HIS A 99 -1.41 22.36 5.38
N ALA A 100 -0.61 21.30 5.46
CA ALA A 100 -1.13 19.94 5.67
C ALA A 100 -1.71 19.80 7.07
N LYS A 101 -1.11 20.45 8.09
CA LYS A 101 -1.65 20.50 9.46
C LYS A 101 -3.05 21.09 9.51
N ASP A 102 -3.26 22.22 8.84
CA ASP A 102 -4.56 22.90 8.84
C ASP A 102 -5.63 22.03 8.16
N LYS A 103 -5.29 21.41 7.03
CA LYS A 103 -6.21 20.51 6.31
C LYS A 103 -6.53 19.23 7.08
N CYS A 104 -5.55 18.65 7.80
CA CYS A 104 -5.78 17.46 8.62
C CYS A 104 -6.71 17.76 9.81
N SER A 105 -6.53 18.89 10.47
CA SER A 105 -7.41 19.33 11.57
C SER A 105 -8.85 19.55 11.12
N ASP A 106 -9.05 20.14 9.92
CA ASP A 106 -10.38 20.46 9.39
C ASP A 106 -11.23 19.23 9.07
N CYS A 107 -10.60 18.05 8.82
CA CYS A 107 -11.33 16.80 8.59
C CYS A 107 -11.43 15.89 9.81
N GLY A 108 -10.91 16.29 10.98
CA GLY A 108 -11.02 15.53 12.23
C GLY A 108 -9.88 14.56 12.50
N MET A 109 -8.76 14.64 11.75
CA MET A 109 -7.52 13.93 12.05
C MET A 109 -6.82 14.55 13.26
N THR A 110 -6.18 13.71 14.08
CA THR A 110 -5.59 14.12 15.37
C THR A 110 -4.13 14.54 15.21
N ASP A 111 -3.38 13.86 14.34
CA ASP A 111 -1.94 14.09 14.10
C ASP A 111 -1.56 13.61 12.69
N PHE A 112 -0.27 13.67 12.34
CA PHE A 112 0.22 13.22 11.04
C PHE A 112 1.63 12.64 11.10
N LEU A 113 1.92 11.68 10.21
CA LEU A 113 3.25 11.13 9.92
C LEU A 113 3.56 11.29 8.43
N GLU A 114 4.82 11.59 8.12
CA GLU A 114 5.30 11.68 6.74
C GLU A 114 5.62 10.30 6.17
N LYS A 115 5.16 10.04 4.95
CA LYS A 115 5.50 8.83 4.17
C LYS A 115 6.80 9.03 3.36
N PRO A 116 7.65 8.01 3.27
CA PRO A 116 7.56 6.72 3.94
C PRO A 116 7.83 6.82 5.43
N VAL A 117 7.03 6.08 6.20
CA VAL A 117 7.08 6.12 7.67
C VAL A 117 8.40 5.52 8.17
N LYS A 118 9.02 6.17 9.16
CA LYS A 118 10.25 5.67 9.78
C LYS A 118 9.98 4.93 11.08
N PRO A 119 10.84 3.93 11.43
CA PRO A 119 10.67 3.11 12.63
C PRO A 119 10.48 3.92 13.92
N ASP A 120 11.34 4.91 14.15
CA ASP A 120 11.26 5.71 15.37
C ASP A 120 10.03 6.63 15.39
N GLU A 121 9.68 7.21 14.24
CA GLU A 121 8.55 8.14 14.13
C GLU A 121 7.21 7.45 14.38
N ILE A 122 6.98 6.24 13.82
CA ILE A 122 5.73 5.50 14.05
C ILE A 122 5.65 4.99 15.49
N ARG A 123 6.79 4.53 16.07
CA ARG A 123 6.85 4.09 17.46
C ARG A 123 6.53 5.22 18.43
N ASP A 124 7.15 6.39 18.25
CA ASP A 124 6.93 7.57 19.10
C ASP A 124 5.48 8.07 18.98
N MET A 125 4.93 8.04 17.74
CA MET A 125 3.54 8.41 17.49
C MET A 125 2.57 7.44 18.15
N THR A 126 2.84 6.14 18.06
CA THR A 126 2.05 5.09 18.73
C THR A 126 2.08 5.31 20.26
N LYS A 127 3.28 5.51 20.85
CA LYS A 127 3.41 5.75 22.29
C LYS A 127 2.69 7.02 22.75
N LYS A 128 2.67 8.04 21.90
CA LYS A 128 2.03 9.33 22.19
C LYS A 128 0.51 9.23 22.29
N TRP A 129 -0.11 8.40 21.40
CA TRP A 129 -1.56 8.41 21.24
C TRP A 129 -2.28 7.19 21.84
N LEU A 130 -1.56 6.11 22.15
CA LEU A 130 -2.16 5.02 22.91
C LEU A 130 -2.47 5.42 24.34
N PRO A 131 -3.60 4.95 24.91
CA PRO A 131 -3.87 5.08 26.35
C PRO A 131 -2.72 4.51 27.19
N ALA A 132 -2.30 5.26 28.22
CA ALA A 132 -1.14 4.89 29.05
C ALA A 132 -1.35 3.52 29.75
N GLU A 133 -2.57 3.13 30.04
CA GLU A 133 -2.92 1.84 30.65
C GLU A 133 -2.74 0.63 29.72
N LEU A 134 -2.59 0.86 28.42
CA LEU A 134 -2.29 -0.19 27.43
C LEU A 134 -0.78 -0.35 27.18
N ILE A 135 0.03 0.61 27.63
CA ILE A 135 1.48 0.63 27.47
C ILE A 135 2.11 -0.15 28.62
N GLU A 136 2.93 -1.14 28.29
CA GLU A 136 3.72 -1.90 29.24
C GLU A 136 5.19 -1.50 29.08
N ASP A 137 5.73 -0.73 30.08
CA ASP A 137 7.13 -0.33 30.09
C ASP A 137 8.02 -1.53 30.47
N GLY A 138 9.10 -1.75 29.76
CA GLY A 138 10.11 -2.76 30.08
C GLY A 138 9.84 -4.16 29.58
N GLY A 139 8.89 -4.35 28.61
CA GLY A 139 8.89 -5.55 27.79
C GLY A 139 10.26 -5.67 27.11
N GLU A 140 10.76 -6.92 26.97
CA GLU A 140 11.84 -7.20 26.02
C GLU A 140 11.28 -6.91 24.61
N ALA A 141 11.13 -5.63 24.26
CA ALA A 141 11.08 -5.27 22.87
C ALA A 141 12.41 -5.77 22.32
N GLU A 142 12.38 -6.79 21.50
CA GLU A 142 13.56 -7.16 20.73
C GLU A 142 14.05 -5.85 20.12
N GLU A 143 15.20 -5.38 20.62
CA GLU A 143 15.87 -4.25 19.98
C GLU A 143 15.92 -4.65 18.52
N VAL A 144 15.21 -3.90 17.66
CA VAL A 144 15.45 -4.00 16.23
C VAL A 144 16.92 -3.61 16.10
N GLN A 145 17.77 -4.63 16.15
CA GLN A 145 19.21 -4.42 15.95
C GLN A 145 19.28 -3.82 14.55
N GLU A 146 19.70 -2.56 14.49
CA GLU A 146 20.10 -1.98 13.21
C GLU A 146 21.03 -3.00 12.57
N ALA A 147 20.53 -3.70 11.55
CA ALA A 147 21.32 -4.70 10.85
C ALA A 147 22.58 -3.99 10.35
N PRO A 148 23.77 -4.57 10.57
CA PRO A 148 25.00 -3.95 10.07
C PRO A 148 24.82 -3.73 8.58
N VAL A 149 25.02 -2.50 8.11
CA VAL A 149 24.94 -2.13 6.68
C VAL A 149 25.85 -3.01 5.83
N ASP A 150 26.91 -3.56 6.45
CA ASP A 150 27.93 -4.39 5.79
C ASP A 150 27.40 -5.75 5.27
N ASP A 151 26.25 -6.28 5.75
CA ASP A 151 25.68 -7.56 5.32
C ASP A 151 24.47 -7.40 4.36
N ALA A 152 24.08 -6.19 4.05
CA ALA A 152 22.96 -5.91 3.15
C ALA A 152 23.41 -5.99 1.68
N PRO A 153 22.56 -6.51 0.76
CA PRO A 153 22.91 -6.60 -0.64
C PRO A 153 23.15 -5.21 -1.24
N GLN A 154 24.23 -5.08 -2.06
CA GLN A 154 24.47 -3.88 -2.81
C GLN A 154 23.74 -3.98 -4.16
N VAL A 155 22.70 -3.16 -4.36
CA VAL A 155 21.91 -3.16 -5.59
C VAL A 155 22.31 -1.94 -6.43
N PRO A 156 22.80 -2.12 -7.65
CA PRO A 156 23.20 -1.00 -8.51
C PRO A 156 22.08 0.03 -8.68
N GLY A 157 22.39 1.29 -8.42
CA GLY A 157 21.44 2.40 -8.55
C GLY A 157 20.53 2.63 -7.34
N LEU A 158 20.59 1.78 -6.30
CA LEU A 158 19.83 1.97 -5.06
C LEU A 158 20.73 2.38 -3.89
N SER A 159 20.23 3.21 -3.01
CA SER A 159 20.85 3.54 -1.72
C SER A 159 20.45 2.49 -0.69
N THR A 160 21.40 1.61 -0.33
CA THR A 160 21.19 0.61 0.73
C THR A 160 20.87 1.27 2.07
N GLU A 161 21.54 2.39 2.39
CA GLU A 161 21.31 3.15 3.62
C GLU A 161 19.86 3.66 3.70
N ASP A 162 19.37 4.30 2.64
CA ASP A 162 17.99 4.78 2.61
C ASP A 162 16.99 3.63 2.65
N GLY A 163 17.23 2.54 1.91
CA GLY A 163 16.39 1.36 1.92
C GLY A 163 16.25 0.77 3.34
N LEU A 164 17.35 0.57 4.05
CA LEU A 164 17.34 0.07 5.44
C LEU A 164 16.67 1.04 6.40
N LYS A 165 16.87 2.34 6.21
CA LYS A 165 16.26 3.40 7.05
C LYS A 165 14.73 3.36 7.03
N TYR A 166 14.11 3.03 5.88
CA TYR A 166 12.65 2.99 5.75
C TYR A 166 12.07 1.60 6.06
N SER A 167 12.79 0.53 5.73
CA SER A 167 12.33 -0.84 5.98
C SER A 167 12.51 -1.29 7.43
N GLY A 168 13.41 -0.66 8.19
CA GLY A 168 13.72 -1.00 9.57
C GLY A 168 14.59 -2.24 9.73
N SER A 169 14.68 -3.13 8.74
CA SER A 169 15.53 -4.31 8.77
C SER A 169 15.99 -4.73 7.38
N ARG A 170 17.12 -5.49 7.34
CA ARG A 170 17.65 -6.08 6.10
C ARG A 170 16.64 -7.00 5.41
N ASP A 171 16.02 -7.88 6.18
CA ASP A 171 15.11 -8.90 5.63
C ASP A 171 13.84 -8.26 5.08
N MET A 172 13.31 -7.25 5.75
CA MET A 172 12.21 -6.44 5.23
C MET A 172 12.62 -5.73 3.95
N TRP A 173 13.80 -5.10 3.90
CA TRP A 173 14.26 -4.42 2.69
C TRP A 173 14.41 -5.38 1.49
N VAL A 174 15.02 -6.55 1.71
CA VAL A 174 15.14 -7.59 0.68
C VAL A 174 13.76 -8.04 0.18
N SER A 175 12.80 -8.21 1.09
CA SER A 175 11.42 -8.53 0.73
C SER A 175 10.79 -7.43 -0.14
N LEU A 176 10.99 -6.15 0.22
CA LEU A 176 10.48 -5.00 -0.56
C LEU A 176 11.11 -4.91 -1.95
N LEU A 177 12.40 -5.27 -2.12
CA LEU A 177 13.03 -5.33 -3.45
C LEU A 177 12.30 -6.33 -4.37
N GLY A 178 11.91 -7.49 -3.81
CA GLY A 178 11.15 -8.50 -4.54
C GLY A 178 9.72 -8.05 -4.89
N ASP A 179 9.02 -7.45 -3.93
CA ASP A 179 7.67 -6.91 -4.13
C ASP A 179 7.70 -5.80 -5.20
N TYR A 180 8.70 -4.91 -5.13
CA TYR A 180 8.89 -3.85 -6.12
C TYR A 180 9.12 -4.42 -7.53
N TYR A 181 10.02 -5.43 -7.67
CA TYR A 181 10.24 -6.11 -8.94
C TYR A 181 8.93 -6.65 -9.52
N ASN A 182 8.13 -7.33 -8.70
CA ASN A 182 6.91 -7.97 -9.15
C ASN A 182 5.83 -6.97 -9.61
N MET A 183 5.77 -5.78 -9.00
CA MET A 183 4.77 -4.77 -9.35
C MET A 183 5.14 -3.89 -10.56
N MET A 184 6.43 -3.81 -10.97
CA MET A 184 6.91 -2.85 -11.97
C MET A 184 6.14 -2.88 -13.28
N ASP A 185 5.92 -4.07 -13.86
CA ASP A 185 5.25 -4.22 -15.16
C ASP A 185 3.77 -3.88 -15.06
N VAL A 186 3.10 -4.35 -14.00
CA VAL A 186 1.68 -4.11 -13.77
C VAL A 186 1.42 -2.61 -13.58
N LYS A 187 2.16 -1.96 -12.70
CA LYS A 187 2.01 -0.52 -12.44
C LYS A 187 2.35 0.33 -13.68
N SER A 188 3.37 -0.06 -14.44
CA SER A 188 3.68 0.61 -15.71
C SER A 188 2.50 0.54 -16.68
N GLN A 189 1.84 -0.61 -16.79
CA GLN A 189 0.70 -0.77 -17.67
C GLN A 189 -0.52 0.02 -17.18
N LEU A 190 -0.82 0.00 -15.87
CA LEU A 190 -1.91 0.79 -15.28
C LEU A 190 -1.75 2.28 -15.54
N ILE A 191 -0.54 2.82 -15.43
CA ILE A 191 -0.24 4.22 -15.75
C ILE A 191 -0.52 4.52 -17.22
N ARG A 192 -0.09 3.65 -18.15
CA ARG A 192 -0.38 3.83 -19.59
C ARG A 192 -1.87 3.76 -19.90
N ASP A 193 -2.57 2.81 -19.28
CA ASP A 193 -4.01 2.65 -19.43
C ASP A 193 -4.76 3.89 -18.92
N SER A 194 -4.34 4.46 -17.79
CA SER A 194 -4.91 5.69 -17.23
C SER A 194 -4.73 6.91 -18.16
N ILE A 195 -3.56 7.04 -18.79
CA ILE A 195 -3.33 8.09 -19.79
C ILE A 195 -4.24 7.87 -21.01
N THR A 196 -4.32 6.64 -21.49
CA THR A 196 -5.11 6.29 -22.69
C THR A 196 -6.60 6.52 -22.49
N SER A 197 -7.13 6.19 -21.30
CA SER A 197 -8.52 6.41 -20.93
C SER A 197 -8.83 7.86 -20.53
N GLY A 198 -7.80 8.68 -20.27
CA GLY A 198 -7.95 10.05 -19.76
C GLY A 198 -8.28 10.10 -18.27
N ASP A 199 -8.13 9.02 -17.53
CA ASP A 199 -8.35 8.96 -16.08
C ASP A 199 -7.13 9.52 -15.33
N ILE A 200 -7.10 10.85 -15.22
CA ILE A 200 -6.00 11.57 -14.55
C ILE A 200 -5.99 11.33 -13.05
N GLN A 201 -7.14 11.06 -12.45
CA GLN A 201 -7.21 10.76 -11.02
C GLN A 201 -6.49 9.44 -10.72
N ARG A 202 -6.80 8.38 -11.46
CA ARG A 202 -6.11 7.09 -11.35
C ARG A 202 -4.61 7.22 -11.63
N TYR A 203 -4.24 7.91 -12.72
CA TYR A 203 -2.84 8.23 -13.02
C TYR A 203 -2.13 8.82 -11.81
N THR A 204 -2.74 9.82 -11.16
CA THR A 204 -2.13 10.53 -10.02
C THR A 204 -1.96 9.61 -8.82
N VAL A 205 -2.92 8.73 -8.53
CA VAL A 205 -2.83 7.73 -7.46
C VAL A 205 -1.69 6.75 -7.74
N GLU A 206 -1.59 6.21 -8.96
CA GLU A 206 -0.55 5.24 -9.31
C GLU A 206 0.88 5.83 -9.22
N VAL A 207 1.09 7.04 -9.74
CA VAL A 207 2.41 7.69 -9.64
C VAL A 207 2.74 8.11 -8.20
N HIS A 208 1.72 8.45 -7.37
CA HIS A 208 1.87 8.70 -5.96
C HIS A 208 2.36 7.45 -5.22
N ALA A 209 1.75 6.30 -5.46
CA ALA A 209 2.15 5.03 -4.88
C ALA A 209 3.60 4.68 -5.27
N LEU A 210 3.96 4.80 -6.56
CA LEU A 210 5.31 4.53 -7.05
C LEU A 210 6.36 5.48 -6.49
N LYS A 211 6.05 6.76 -6.27
CA LYS A 211 6.94 7.70 -5.59
C LYS A 211 7.36 7.18 -4.21
N ASN A 212 6.37 6.74 -3.41
CA ASN A 212 6.60 6.27 -2.06
C ASN A 212 7.39 4.95 -2.04
N THR A 213 6.98 3.97 -2.85
CA THR A 213 7.64 2.66 -2.91
C THR A 213 9.05 2.73 -3.48
N SER A 214 9.29 3.58 -4.49
CA SER A 214 10.65 3.83 -5.00
C SER A 214 11.57 4.39 -3.92
N ARG A 215 11.06 5.29 -3.08
CA ARG A 215 11.82 5.83 -1.95
C ARG A 215 12.14 4.77 -0.91
N MET A 216 11.19 3.88 -0.62
CA MET A 216 11.35 2.80 0.37
C MET A 216 12.42 1.79 -0.03
N ILE A 217 12.60 1.51 -1.32
CA ILE A 217 13.67 0.62 -1.78
C ILE A 217 15.02 1.32 -1.94
N GLY A 218 15.10 2.64 -1.72
CA GLY A 218 16.33 3.42 -1.86
C GLY A 218 16.55 4.00 -3.26
N ALA A 219 15.54 4.01 -4.15
CA ALA A 219 15.59 4.62 -5.48
C ALA A 219 15.19 6.10 -5.42
N GLY A 220 16.00 6.93 -4.75
CA GLY A 220 15.68 8.33 -4.47
C GLY A 220 15.48 9.19 -5.71
N GLU A 221 16.30 9.02 -6.76
CA GLU A 221 16.17 9.75 -8.03
C GLU A 221 14.85 9.41 -8.72
N LEU A 222 14.51 8.13 -8.82
CA LEU A 222 13.27 7.66 -9.41
C LEU A 222 12.05 8.16 -8.61
N SER A 223 12.14 8.16 -7.28
CA SER A 223 11.10 8.74 -6.40
C SER A 223 10.88 10.22 -6.71
N GLN A 224 11.93 10.98 -6.97
CA GLN A 224 11.82 12.40 -7.34
C GLN A 224 11.16 12.58 -8.71
N GLU A 225 11.46 11.71 -9.67
CA GLU A 225 10.83 11.74 -11.00
C GLU A 225 9.33 11.43 -10.89
N PHE A 226 8.92 10.43 -10.09
CA PHE A 226 7.50 10.16 -9.82
C PHE A 226 6.81 11.31 -9.08
N TYR A 227 7.50 12.01 -8.18
CA TYR A 227 6.96 13.22 -7.57
C TYR A 227 6.66 14.31 -8.61
N GLU A 228 7.52 14.50 -9.61
CA GLU A 228 7.25 15.45 -10.70
C GLU A 228 6.03 15.03 -11.52
N LEU A 229 5.85 13.74 -11.81
CA LEU A 229 4.67 13.22 -12.49
C LEU A 229 3.40 13.42 -11.66
N GLU A 230 3.46 13.21 -10.36
CA GLU A 230 2.35 13.47 -9.43
C GLU A 230 1.92 14.95 -9.46
N GLN A 231 2.89 15.90 -9.52
CA GLN A 231 2.57 17.32 -9.64
C GLN A 231 1.87 17.65 -10.97
N LEU A 232 2.27 17.01 -12.07
CA LEU A 232 1.60 17.15 -13.37
C LEU A 232 0.17 16.58 -13.32
N GLY A 233 -0.03 15.43 -12.69
CA GLY A 233 -1.35 14.84 -12.47
C GLY A 233 -2.27 15.74 -11.65
N ASN A 234 -1.78 16.28 -10.53
CA ASN A 234 -2.51 17.22 -9.68
C ASN A 234 -2.87 18.52 -10.43
N ALA A 235 -2.00 19.00 -11.33
CA ALA A 235 -2.24 20.16 -12.19
C ALA A 235 -3.11 19.82 -13.41
N ARG A 236 -3.40 18.55 -13.68
CA ARG A 236 -4.05 18.04 -14.90
C ARG A 236 -3.35 18.49 -16.19
N ASP A 237 -2.02 18.56 -16.14
CA ASP A 237 -1.18 18.93 -17.29
C ASP A 237 -0.93 17.72 -18.19
N MET A 238 -1.85 17.47 -19.13
CA MET A 238 -1.76 16.34 -20.07
C MET A 238 -0.54 16.40 -20.99
N ASP A 239 -0.11 17.60 -21.38
CA ASP A 239 1.07 17.75 -22.25
C ASP A 239 2.34 17.35 -21.51
N GLY A 240 2.48 17.79 -20.25
CA GLY A 240 3.56 17.40 -19.37
C GLY A 240 3.57 15.90 -19.06
N ILE A 241 2.40 15.32 -18.75
CA ILE A 241 2.22 13.87 -18.52
C ILE A 241 2.71 13.08 -19.74
N ASN A 242 2.19 13.37 -20.92
CA ASN A 242 2.55 12.68 -22.16
C ASN A 242 4.04 12.81 -22.51
N ALA A 243 4.65 13.95 -22.20
CA ALA A 243 6.05 14.20 -22.50
C ALA A 243 7.03 13.46 -21.58
N LYS A 244 6.67 13.26 -20.30
CA LYS A 244 7.63 12.77 -19.28
C LYS A 244 7.42 11.31 -18.87
N THR A 245 6.19 10.80 -18.87
CA THR A 245 5.85 9.52 -18.24
C THR A 245 6.68 8.36 -18.78
N GLU A 246 6.81 8.21 -20.10
CA GLU A 246 7.56 7.08 -20.68
C GLU A 246 9.07 7.11 -20.33
N GLY A 247 9.65 8.29 -20.15
CA GLY A 247 11.01 8.43 -19.65
C GLY A 247 11.19 7.87 -18.26
N VAL A 248 10.28 8.22 -17.35
CA VAL A 248 10.29 7.76 -15.95
C VAL A 248 10.03 6.25 -15.86
N LEU A 249 9.04 5.73 -16.60
CA LEU A 249 8.78 4.28 -16.67
C LEU A 249 9.97 3.50 -17.23
N SER A 250 10.69 4.06 -18.21
CA SER A 250 11.92 3.46 -18.75
C SER A 250 13.05 3.46 -17.71
N HIS A 251 13.17 4.52 -16.91
CA HIS A 251 14.12 4.57 -15.80
C HIS A 251 13.76 3.51 -14.74
N MET A 252 12.50 3.41 -14.34
CA MET A 252 12.06 2.33 -13.45
C MET A 252 12.41 0.95 -14.01
N ALA A 253 12.11 0.70 -15.28
CA ALA A 253 12.42 -0.57 -15.95
C ALA A 253 13.94 -0.90 -15.98
N SER A 254 14.82 0.09 -15.90
CA SER A 254 16.27 -0.12 -15.86
C SER A 254 16.76 -0.86 -14.61
N TYR A 255 15.99 -0.81 -13.51
CA TYR A 255 16.29 -1.56 -12.28
C TYR A 255 15.94 -3.05 -12.37
N LYS A 256 15.20 -3.48 -13.41
CA LYS A 256 14.65 -4.83 -13.49
C LYS A 256 15.71 -5.92 -13.42
N GLU A 257 16.84 -5.76 -14.12
CA GLU A 257 17.96 -6.72 -14.10
C GLU A 257 18.58 -6.82 -12.70
N ALA A 258 18.80 -5.67 -12.04
CA ALA A 258 19.39 -5.62 -10.70
C ALA A 258 18.47 -6.18 -9.61
N LEU A 259 17.16 -6.07 -9.79
CA LEU A 259 16.15 -6.54 -8.85
C LEU A 259 15.72 -8.00 -9.09
N ALA A 260 15.96 -8.57 -10.27
CA ALA A 260 15.59 -9.95 -10.61
C ALA A 260 16.03 -11.02 -9.59
N PRO A 261 17.21 -10.93 -8.94
CA PRO A 261 17.61 -11.89 -7.91
C PRO A 261 16.73 -11.90 -6.66
N PHE A 262 15.96 -10.84 -6.44
CA PHE A 262 15.05 -10.68 -5.28
C PHE A 262 13.61 -11.03 -5.61
N ALA A 263 13.30 -11.33 -6.89
CA ALA A 263 11.95 -11.70 -7.31
C ALA A 263 11.40 -12.83 -6.43
N VAL A 264 10.27 -12.58 -5.78
CA VAL A 264 9.58 -13.62 -5.01
C VAL A 264 8.92 -14.57 -6.00
N THR A 265 9.56 -15.71 -6.22
CA THR A 265 8.88 -16.83 -6.88
C THR A 265 7.95 -17.46 -5.84
N THR A 266 6.65 -17.28 -6.00
CA THR A 266 5.63 -18.00 -5.23
C THR A 266 5.76 -19.50 -5.55
N THR A 267 6.48 -20.23 -4.70
CA THR A 267 6.88 -21.66 -4.93
C THR A 267 5.81 -22.66 -4.54
N ASP A 268 4.60 -22.24 -4.14
CA ASP A 268 3.53 -23.15 -3.70
C ASP A 268 2.21 -22.98 -4.50
N LYS A 269 2.30 -22.57 -5.77
CA LYS A 269 1.09 -22.53 -6.61
C LYS A 269 0.73 -23.93 -7.08
N GLN A 270 -0.54 -24.30 -6.94
CA GLN A 270 -1.05 -25.56 -7.45
C GLN A 270 -1.21 -25.46 -8.98
N ALA A 271 -0.76 -26.49 -9.71
CA ALA A 271 -1.07 -26.58 -11.12
C ALA A 271 -2.60 -26.71 -11.28
N ALA A 272 -3.23 -25.75 -11.95
CA ALA A 272 -4.67 -25.76 -12.19
C ALA A 272 -5.01 -26.18 -13.61
N ASP A 273 -6.12 -26.89 -13.75
CA ASP A 273 -6.77 -27.11 -15.04
C ASP A 273 -7.31 -25.76 -15.54
N PRO A 274 -7.22 -25.44 -16.86
CA PRO A 274 -7.85 -24.27 -17.45
C PRO A 274 -9.33 -24.10 -17.07
N GLU A 275 -10.07 -25.19 -16.84
CA GLU A 275 -11.47 -25.14 -16.40
C GLU A 275 -11.62 -24.63 -14.95
N GLU A 276 -10.68 -24.90 -14.06
CA GLU A 276 -10.66 -24.38 -12.69
C GLU A 276 -10.40 -22.88 -12.69
N ILE A 277 -9.41 -22.43 -13.48
CA ILE A 277 -9.12 -21.00 -13.66
C ILE A 277 -10.33 -20.27 -14.23
N ARG A 278 -10.98 -20.86 -15.23
CA ARG A 278 -12.19 -20.31 -15.86
C ARG A 278 -13.34 -20.20 -14.86
N ALA A 279 -13.53 -21.20 -14.00
CA ALA A 279 -14.56 -21.16 -12.96
C ALA A 279 -14.34 -20.01 -11.97
N ARG A 280 -13.10 -19.80 -11.49
CA ARG A 280 -12.78 -18.69 -10.57
C ARG A 280 -12.93 -17.33 -11.23
N LEU A 281 -12.55 -17.18 -12.49
CA LEU A 281 -12.78 -15.96 -13.25
C LEU A 281 -14.28 -15.66 -13.45
N GLN A 282 -15.10 -16.69 -13.61
CA GLN A 282 -16.55 -16.51 -13.70
C GLN A 282 -17.15 -16.11 -12.34
N GLU A 283 -16.70 -16.72 -11.25
CA GLU A 283 -17.11 -16.33 -9.89
C GLU A 283 -16.72 -14.87 -9.59
N LEU A 284 -15.51 -14.46 -9.97
CA LEU A 284 -15.07 -13.07 -9.86
C LEU A 284 -15.96 -12.13 -10.67
N TYR A 285 -16.28 -12.49 -11.92
CA TYR A 285 -17.17 -11.71 -12.75
C TYR A 285 -18.57 -11.56 -12.12
N ASP A 286 -19.16 -12.66 -11.64
CA ASP A 286 -20.50 -12.68 -11.05
C ASP A 286 -20.54 -11.88 -9.72
N ALA A 287 -19.47 -11.95 -8.92
CA ALA A 287 -19.33 -11.17 -7.71
C ALA A 287 -19.28 -9.65 -8.01
N MET A 288 -18.51 -9.25 -9.02
CA MET A 288 -18.45 -7.85 -9.43
C MET A 288 -19.77 -7.35 -10.04
N ASP A 289 -20.47 -8.17 -10.82
CA ASP A 289 -21.79 -7.84 -11.42
C ASP A 289 -22.87 -7.61 -10.33
N THR A 290 -22.78 -8.34 -9.21
CA THR A 290 -23.70 -8.22 -8.06
C THR A 290 -23.21 -7.28 -6.96
N PHE A 291 -22.07 -6.61 -7.15
CA PHE A 291 -21.43 -5.76 -6.17
C PHE A 291 -21.05 -6.49 -4.85
N ASP A 292 -20.73 -7.78 -4.95
CA ASP A 292 -20.25 -8.61 -3.85
C ASP A 292 -18.71 -8.52 -3.78
N LEU A 293 -18.20 -7.49 -3.10
CA LEU A 293 -16.76 -7.24 -2.99
C LEU A 293 -16.05 -8.33 -2.18
N ASP A 294 -16.70 -8.87 -1.14
CA ASP A 294 -16.15 -9.97 -0.34
C ASP A 294 -15.99 -11.24 -1.21
N GLY A 295 -16.99 -11.54 -2.04
CA GLY A 295 -16.94 -12.63 -3.00
C GLY A 295 -15.86 -12.43 -4.06
N ALA A 296 -15.67 -11.21 -4.55
CA ALA A 296 -14.61 -10.87 -5.50
C ALA A 296 -13.21 -11.10 -4.92
N ASP A 297 -12.97 -10.68 -3.68
CA ASP A 297 -11.72 -10.90 -2.97
C ASP A 297 -11.41 -12.38 -2.75
N VAL A 298 -12.43 -13.17 -2.39
CA VAL A 298 -12.29 -14.63 -2.25
C VAL A 298 -11.91 -15.27 -3.58
N ALA A 299 -12.62 -14.96 -4.66
CA ALA A 299 -12.35 -15.50 -5.98
C ALA A 299 -10.93 -15.12 -6.47
N MET A 300 -10.49 -13.89 -6.19
CA MET A 300 -9.14 -13.43 -6.54
C MET A 300 -8.04 -14.16 -5.75
N LYS A 301 -8.21 -14.36 -4.44
CA LYS A 301 -7.28 -15.12 -3.59
C LYS A 301 -7.17 -16.59 -4.05
N GLU A 302 -8.27 -17.20 -4.46
CA GLU A 302 -8.25 -18.56 -5.01
C GLU A 302 -7.52 -18.62 -6.36
N LEU A 303 -7.73 -17.63 -7.25
CA LEU A 303 -6.96 -17.49 -8.49
C LEU A 303 -5.45 -17.36 -8.24
N ASP A 304 -5.07 -16.62 -7.19
CA ASP A 304 -3.67 -16.41 -6.82
C ASP A 304 -2.98 -17.70 -6.32
N SER A 305 -3.75 -18.68 -5.84
CA SER A 305 -3.23 -19.98 -5.39
C SER A 305 -2.84 -20.89 -6.57
N TYR A 306 -3.23 -20.57 -7.79
CA TYR A 306 -2.98 -21.40 -8.97
C TYR A 306 -1.77 -20.92 -9.79
N GLU A 307 -1.06 -21.90 -10.39
CA GLU A 307 -0.07 -21.64 -11.43
C GLU A 307 -0.81 -21.38 -12.74
N VAL A 308 -0.88 -20.11 -13.17
CA VAL A 308 -1.56 -19.73 -14.41
C VAL A 308 -0.61 -19.76 -15.60
N PRO A 309 -1.08 -20.08 -16.82
CA PRO A 309 -0.28 -20.06 -18.04
C PRO A 309 0.39 -18.68 -18.27
N ASP A 310 1.64 -18.68 -18.74
CA ASP A 310 2.41 -17.45 -18.98
C ASP A 310 1.69 -16.42 -19.86
N GLY A 311 0.86 -16.91 -20.81
CA GLY A 311 0.11 -16.05 -21.73
C GLY A 311 -0.94 -15.16 -21.05
N ILE A 312 -1.46 -15.57 -19.90
CA ILE A 312 -2.50 -14.84 -19.16
C ILE A 312 -2.01 -14.23 -17.82
N LYS A 313 -0.79 -14.56 -17.39
CA LYS A 313 -0.23 -14.14 -16.10
C LYS A 313 -0.31 -12.62 -15.92
N GLY A 314 0.16 -11.84 -16.90
CA GLY A 314 0.09 -10.39 -16.85
C GLY A 314 -1.33 -9.82 -16.82
N LYS A 315 -2.32 -10.57 -17.37
CA LYS A 315 -3.73 -10.19 -17.30
C LYS A 315 -4.32 -10.47 -15.91
N ILE A 316 -3.94 -11.57 -15.28
CA ILE A 316 -4.34 -11.90 -13.89
C ILE A 316 -3.75 -10.86 -12.92
N ASP A 317 -2.51 -10.43 -13.11
CA ASP A 317 -1.90 -9.37 -12.29
C ASP A 317 -2.64 -8.02 -12.43
N ARG A 318 -3.07 -7.66 -13.65
CA ARG A 318 -3.92 -6.48 -13.89
C ARG A 318 -5.31 -6.64 -13.28
N LEU A 319 -5.89 -7.85 -13.38
CA LEU A 319 -7.19 -8.16 -12.80
C LEU A 319 -7.18 -7.95 -11.28
N ARG A 320 -6.12 -8.38 -10.60
CA ARG A 320 -5.92 -8.15 -9.15
C ARG A 320 -5.89 -6.66 -8.82
N ALA A 321 -5.16 -5.86 -9.60
CA ALA A 321 -5.12 -4.42 -9.40
C ALA A 321 -6.49 -3.77 -9.62
N TYR A 322 -7.25 -4.21 -10.64
CA TYR A 322 -8.60 -3.71 -10.90
C TYR A 322 -9.60 -4.10 -9.79
N VAL A 323 -9.47 -5.31 -9.22
CA VAL A 323 -10.29 -5.73 -8.07
C VAL A 323 -9.99 -4.85 -6.85
N ALA A 324 -8.72 -4.63 -6.53
CA ALA A 324 -8.29 -3.76 -5.44
C ALA A 324 -8.80 -2.32 -5.60
N ASP A 325 -8.85 -1.81 -6.83
CA ASP A 325 -9.38 -0.49 -7.17
C ASP A 325 -10.92 -0.45 -7.30
N VAL A 326 -11.60 -1.59 -7.11
CA VAL A 326 -13.05 -1.74 -7.33
C VAL A 326 -13.48 -1.24 -8.73
N ALA A 327 -12.62 -1.40 -9.72
CA ALA A 327 -12.85 -1.00 -11.11
C ALA A 327 -13.73 -2.04 -11.83
N MET A 328 -15.02 -2.10 -11.47
CA MET A 328 -15.97 -3.16 -11.84
C MET A 328 -16.02 -3.45 -13.35
N GLU A 329 -16.15 -2.40 -14.17
CA GLU A 329 -16.23 -2.56 -15.65
C GLU A 329 -14.92 -3.14 -16.20
N ASP A 330 -13.77 -2.72 -15.69
CA ASP A 330 -12.45 -3.21 -16.09
C ASP A 330 -12.25 -4.67 -15.65
N VAL A 331 -12.65 -5.03 -14.40
CA VAL A 331 -12.60 -6.42 -13.90
C VAL A 331 -13.45 -7.32 -14.78
N MET A 332 -14.71 -6.97 -14.99
CA MET A 332 -15.66 -7.79 -15.79
C MET A 332 -15.18 -7.94 -17.24
N SER A 333 -14.70 -6.86 -17.85
CA SER A 333 -14.19 -6.87 -19.21
C SER A 333 -12.95 -7.77 -19.36
N LEU A 334 -11.99 -7.60 -18.44
CA LEU A 334 -10.74 -8.36 -18.48
C LEU A 334 -10.94 -9.84 -18.10
N ALA A 335 -11.81 -10.14 -17.13
CA ALA A 335 -12.16 -11.51 -16.77
C ALA A 335 -12.78 -12.27 -17.98
N GLN A 336 -13.72 -11.64 -18.69
CA GLN A 336 -14.30 -12.21 -19.90
C GLN A 336 -13.29 -12.40 -21.04
N GLU A 337 -12.33 -11.49 -21.18
CA GLU A 337 -11.24 -11.62 -22.15
C GLU A 337 -10.40 -12.86 -21.85
N ILE A 338 -9.99 -13.04 -20.59
CA ILE A 338 -9.18 -14.18 -20.15
C ILE A 338 -9.95 -15.50 -20.31
N ILE A 339 -11.23 -15.54 -19.93
CA ILE A 339 -12.11 -16.72 -20.10
C ILE A 339 -12.17 -17.18 -21.56
N LYS A 340 -12.16 -16.26 -22.53
CA LYS A 340 -12.19 -16.59 -23.95
C LYS A 340 -10.86 -17.12 -24.50
N GLU A 341 -9.75 -16.81 -23.82
CA GLU A 341 -8.41 -17.24 -24.21
C GLU A 341 -8.02 -18.61 -23.62
N LEU A 342 -8.65 -19.00 -22.51
CA LEU A 342 -8.51 -20.32 -21.88
C LEU A 342 -9.33 -21.38 -22.61
#